data_0d954b567aa9a6866b33f301b960e1c5
#
_entry.id   0d954b567aa9a6866b33f301b960e1c5
#
_cell.length_a   1.000
_cell.length_b   1.000
_cell.length_c   1.000
_cell.angle_alpha   90.00
_cell.angle_beta   90.00
_cell.angle_gamma   90.00
#
_symmetry.space_group_name_H-M   'P 1'
#
loop_
_entity.id
_entity.type
_entity.pdbx_description
1 polymer ?
#
loop_
_entity_poly.entity_id
_entity_poly.type
_entity_poly.pdbx_seq_one_letter_code
_entity_poly.pdbx_strand_id
1 'polypeptide(L)'
;MRLSPLDPLTYFAATGMALTLALAGRYDEAISWATKALHEQPNWATALRAAAMAHALSDRMVEARAAMTCLREVDPALRLGNLDRVAPPLRRAEDRVRFIESLRKAGLPE
;
A
#
# COMPACT_ATOMS: atom_id res chain seq x y z
N MET A 1 11.75 24.64 1.58
CA MET A 1 12.46 23.79 0.61
C MET A 1 11.45 23.06 -0.27
N ARG A 2 11.69 23.08 -1.55
CA ARG A 2 10.78 22.43 -2.50
C ARG A 2 11.30 21.05 -2.86
N LEU A 3 10.50 20.02 -2.64
CA LEU A 3 10.89 18.65 -2.99
C LEU A 3 10.69 18.42 -4.48
N SER A 4 11.69 17.82 -5.10
CA SER A 4 11.60 17.38 -6.48
C SER A 4 10.71 16.13 -6.57
N PRO A 5 9.94 15.95 -7.67
CA PRO A 5 9.22 14.71 -7.87
C PRO A 5 10.12 13.47 -7.90
N LEU A 6 11.40 13.65 -8.21
CA LEU A 6 12.38 12.57 -8.24
C LEU A 6 13.06 12.36 -6.89
N ASP A 7 12.76 13.18 -5.89
CA ASP A 7 13.37 13.09 -4.57
C ASP A 7 12.81 11.87 -3.82
N PRO A 8 13.68 10.94 -3.33
CA PRO A 8 13.21 9.78 -2.57
C PRO A 8 12.35 10.13 -1.37
N LEU A 9 12.57 11.27 -0.74
CA LEU A 9 11.75 11.72 0.40
C LEU A 9 10.31 11.97 -0.01
N THR A 10 10.09 12.39 -1.26
CA THR A 10 8.73 12.59 -1.79
C THR A 10 7.99 11.27 -1.86
N TYR A 11 8.65 10.20 -2.30
CA TYR A 11 8.04 8.87 -2.39
C TYR A 11 7.71 8.32 -1.02
N PHE A 12 8.63 8.46 -0.08
CA PHE A 12 8.40 8.03 1.30
C PHE A 12 7.23 8.76 1.93
N ALA A 13 7.19 10.08 1.78
CA ALA A 13 6.10 10.89 2.33
C ALA A 13 4.76 10.49 1.71
N ALA A 14 4.72 10.33 0.39
CA ALA A 14 3.49 9.95 -0.31
C ALA A 14 3.00 8.58 0.14
N THR A 15 3.91 7.62 0.28
CA THR A 15 3.55 6.27 0.71
C THR A 15 3.07 6.24 2.15
N GLY A 16 3.74 6.97 3.03
CA GLY A 16 3.32 7.10 4.42
C GLY A 16 1.94 7.74 4.55
N MET A 17 1.68 8.78 3.76
CA MET A 17 0.37 9.42 3.73
C MET A 17 -0.70 8.46 3.22
N ALA A 18 -0.42 7.70 2.18
CA ALA A 18 -1.37 6.75 1.64
C ALA A 18 -1.77 5.71 2.69
N LEU A 19 -0.80 5.14 3.39
CA LEU A 19 -1.08 4.15 4.42
C LEU A 19 -1.90 4.74 5.56
N THR A 20 -1.49 5.90 6.05
CA THR A 20 -2.17 6.58 7.16
C THR A 20 -3.61 6.91 6.79
N LEU A 21 -3.83 7.46 5.60
CA LEU A 21 -5.16 7.84 5.15
C LEU A 21 -6.05 6.62 4.93
N ALA A 22 -5.49 5.53 4.42
CA ALA A 22 -6.25 4.29 4.24
C ALA A 22 -6.73 3.75 5.58
N LEU A 23 -5.86 3.75 6.59
CA LEU A 23 -6.24 3.28 7.93
C LEU A 23 -7.25 4.23 8.60
N ALA A 24 -7.23 5.50 8.23
CA ALA A 24 -8.21 6.47 8.74
C ALA A 24 -9.54 6.44 8.01
N GLY A 25 -9.68 5.59 6.99
CA GLY A 25 -10.91 5.50 6.21
C GLY A 25 -11.03 6.51 5.08
N ARG A 26 -9.97 7.26 4.81
CA ARG A 26 -9.96 8.28 3.75
C ARG A 26 -9.37 7.68 2.48
N TYR A 27 -10.12 6.77 1.88
CA TYR A 27 -9.61 5.90 0.81
C TYR A 27 -9.27 6.65 -0.47
N ASP A 28 -10.09 7.61 -0.89
CA ASP A 28 -9.83 8.35 -2.12
C ASP A 28 -8.54 9.14 -2.03
N GLU A 29 -8.30 9.76 -0.88
CA GLU A 29 -7.05 10.49 -0.66
C GLU A 29 -5.86 9.54 -0.60
N ALA A 30 -6.04 8.39 0.05
CA ALA A 30 -5.01 7.37 0.14
C ALA A 30 -4.61 6.88 -1.26
N ILE A 31 -5.60 6.62 -2.09
CA ILE A 31 -5.38 6.16 -3.47
C ILE A 31 -4.65 7.24 -4.28
N SER A 32 -5.02 8.50 -4.09
CA SER A 32 -4.37 9.61 -4.77
C SER A 32 -2.88 9.68 -4.44
N TRP A 33 -2.54 9.55 -3.16
CA TRP A 33 -1.13 9.58 -2.73
C TRP A 33 -0.34 8.37 -3.23
N ALA A 34 -0.95 7.18 -3.17
CA ALA A 34 -0.31 5.97 -3.68
C ALA A 34 -0.10 6.04 -5.19
N THR A 35 -1.08 6.54 -5.92
CA THR A 35 -0.99 6.70 -7.37
C THR A 35 0.13 7.67 -7.74
N LYS A 36 0.25 8.76 -6.99
CA LYS A 36 1.32 9.74 -7.21
C LYS A 36 2.70 9.08 -7.02
N ALA A 37 2.87 8.30 -5.96
CA ALA A 37 4.11 7.59 -5.71
C ALA A 37 4.42 6.59 -6.83
N LEU A 38 3.42 5.85 -7.28
CA LEU A 38 3.59 4.84 -8.33
C LEU A 38 3.81 5.46 -9.71
N HIS A 39 3.30 6.67 -9.92
CA HIS A 39 3.59 7.38 -11.16
C HIS A 39 5.09 7.64 -11.31
N GLU A 40 5.76 7.98 -10.22
CA GLU A 40 7.20 8.23 -10.21
C GLU A 40 8.01 6.94 -10.10
N GLN A 41 7.54 5.98 -9.30
CA GLN A 41 8.22 4.70 -9.06
C GLN A 41 7.23 3.54 -9.19
N PRO A 42 6.97 3.07 -10.44
CA PRO A 42 5.92 2.06 -10.67
C PRO A 42 6.14 0.73 -9.97
N ASN A 43 7.38 0.38 -9.66
CA ASN A 43 7.71 -0.91 -9.05
C ASN A 43 8.05 -0.81 -7.57
N TRP A 44 7.66 0.28 -6.92
CA TRP A 44 7.96 0.45 -5.50
C TRP A 44 6.99 -0.38 -4.65
N ALA A 45 7.52 -1.44 -4.04
CA ALA A 45 6.71 -2.41 -3.31
C ALA A 45 5.86 -1.78 -2.21
N THR A 46 6.41 -0.83 -1.46
CA THR A 46 5.68 -0.19 -0.36
C THR A 46 4.46 0.57 -0.89
N ALA A 47 4.62 1.28 -2.00
CA ALA A 47 3.51 2.00 -2.62
C ALA A 47 2.46 1.04 -3.19
N LEU A 48 2.91 -0.08 -3.76
CA LEU A 48 2.00 -1.11 -4.26
C LEU A 48 1.19 -1.73 -3.13
N ARG A 49 1.80 -1.97 -1.97
CA ARG A 49 1.07 -2.46 -0.80
C ARG A 49 0.02 -1.45 -0.34
N ALA A 50 0.39 -0.17 -0.27
CA ALA A 50 -0.54 0.88 0.13
C ALA A 50 -1.70 0.99 -0.85
N ALA A 51 -1.43 0.92 -2.15
CA ALA A 51 -2.47 0.97 -3.19
C ALA A 51 -3.40 -0.24 -3.08
N ALA A 52 -2.85 -1.44 -2.96
CA ALA A 52 -3.65 -2.65 -2.82
C ALA A 52 -4.56 -2.58 -1.59
N MET A 53 -4.02 -2.11 -0.47
CA MET A 53 -4.79 -1.95 0.75
C MET A 53 -5.93 -0.94 0.58
N ALA A 54 -5.61 0.24 0.05
CA ALA A 54 -6.60 1.30 -0.08
C ALA A 54 -7.73 0.90 -1.04
N HIS A 55 -7.39 0.27 -2.16
CA HIS A 55 -8.39 -0.21 -3.11
C HIS A 55 -9.25 -1.31 -2.49
N ALA A 56 -8.64 -2.25 -1.79
CA ALA A 56 -9.39 -3.35 -1.16
C ALA A 56 -10.33 -2.84 -0.08
N LEU A 57 -9.89 -1.89 0.74
CA LEU A 57 -10.72 -1.33 1.81
C LEU A 57 -11.89 -0.51 1.26
N SER A 58 -11.76 0.04 0.07
CA SER A 58 -12.83 0.80 -0.59
C SER A 58 -13.63 -0.05 -1.58
N ASP A 59 -13.45 -1.37 -1.56
CA ASP A 59 -14.13 -2.33 -2.43
C ASP A 59 -13.85 -2.16 -3.92
N ARG A 60 -12.74 -1.53 -4.26
CA ARG A 60 -12.30 -1.41 -5.65
C ARG A 60 -11.44 -2.63 -5.99
N MET A 61 -12.10 -3.77 -6.16
CA MET A 61 -11.41 -5.06 -6.22
C MET A 61 -10.60 -5.27 -7.51
N VAL A 62 -11.04 -4.71 -8.63
CA VAL A 62 -10.29 -4.82 -9.88
C VAL A 62 -8.93 -4.13 -9.72
N GLU A 63 -8.94 -2.93 -9.19
CA GLU A 63 -7.73 -2.14 -8.95
C GLU A 63 -6.86 -2.77 -7.86
N ALA A 64 -7.50 -3.29 -6.81
CA ALA A 64 -6.77 -3.95 -5.72
C ALA A 64 -6.00 -5.18 -6.24
N ARG A 65 -6.65 -5.98 -7.06
CA ARG A 65 -6.00 -7.18 -7.64
C ARG A 65 -4.90 -6.80 -8.61
N ALA A 66 -5.11 -5.75 -9.40
CA ALA A 66 -4.06 -5.26 -10.31
C ALA A 66 -2.83 -4.81 -9.54
N ALA A 67 -3.02 -4.06 -8.46
CA ALA A 67 -1.91 -3.63 -7.61
C ALA A 67 -1.22 -4.85 -6.97
N MET A 68 -1.99 -5.83 -6.53
CA MET A 68 -1.44 -7.05 -5.94
C MET A 68 -0.64 -7.86 -6.95
N THR A 69 -1.10 -7.94 -8.19
CA THR A 69 -0.36 -8.63 -9.25
C THR A 69 1.02 -8.01 -9.44
N CYS A 70 1.08 -6.69 -9.51
CA CYS A 70 2.35 -5.98 -9.62
C CYS A 70 3.22 -6.20 -8.39
N LEU A 71 2.64 -6.16 -7.21
CA LEU A 71 3.37 -6.38 -5.95
C LEU A 71 4.01 -7.77 -5.93
N ARG A 72 3.28 -8.78 -6.37
CA ARG A 72 3.80 -10.15 -6.38
C ARG A 72 4.90 -10.35 -7.40
N GLU A 73 4.92 -9.55 -8.46
CA GLU A 73 6.02 -9.57 -9.42
C GLU A 73 7.28 -8.93 -8.82
N VAL A 74 7.10 -7.87 -8.05
CA VAL A 74 8.21 -7.15 -7.42
C VAL A 74 8.75 -7.90 -6.21
N ASP A 75 7.87 -8.52 -5.42
CA ASP A 75 8.24 -9.24 -4.21
C ASP A 75 7.52 -10.60 -4.19
N PRO A 76 8.00 -11.57 -5.00
CA PRO A 76 7.32 -12.86 -5.12
C PRO A 76 7.36 -13.71 -3.85
N ALA A 77 8.23 -13.41 -2.90
CA ALA A 77 8.32 -14.15 -1.64
C ALA A 77 7.31 -13.66 -0.60
N LEU A 78 6.63 -12.54 -0.87
CA LEU A 78 5.70 -11.98 0.11
C LEU A 78 4.47 -12.87 0.27
N ARG A 79 4.10 -13.13 1.53
CA ARG A 79 2.94 -13.93 1.93
C ARG A 79 2.32 -13.29 3.16
N LEU A 80 1.07 -13.63 3.46
CA LEU A 80 0.44 -13.16 4.69
C LEU A 80 1.22 -13.61 5.91
N GLY A 81 1.80 -14.79 5.88
CA GLY A 81 2.57 -15.33 6.99
C GLY A 81 3.89 -14.62 7.26
N ASN A 82 4.41 -13.85 6.31
CA ASN A 82 5.66 -13.12 6.49
C ASN A 82 5.50 -11.60 6.36
N LEU A 83 4.28 -11.09 6.49
CA LEU A 83 4.04 -9.66 6.40
C LEU A 83 4.79 -8.85 7.45
N ASP A 84 5.18 -9.47 8.56
CA ASP A 84 5.96 -8.78 9.59
C ASP A 84 7.26 -8.18 9.06
N ARG A 85 7.83 -8.77 8.00
CA ARG A 85 9.04 -8.26 7.36
C ARG A 85 8.88 -6.82 6.87
N VAL A 86 7.68 -6.46 6.45
CA VAL A 86 7.41 -5.19 5.76
C VAL A 86 6.31 -4.38 6.42
N ALA A 87 5.69 -4.90 7.48
CA ALA A 87 4.60 -4.22 8.14
C ALA A 87 5.10 -2.93 8.79
N PRO A 88 4.36 -1.83 8.65
CA PRO A 88 4.70 -0.61 9.36
C PRO A 88 4.48 -0.79 10.87
N PRO A 89 5.08 0.07 11.71
CA PRO A 89 4.92 -0.04 13.15
C PRO A 89 3.54 0.42 13.59
N LEU A 90 2.55 -0.44 13.40
CA LEU A 90 1.16 -0.15 13.76
C LEU A 90 0.95 -0.43 15.25
N ARG A 91 0.53 0.60 15.98
CA ARG A 91 0.32 0.50 17.43
C ARG A 91 -0.96 -0.20 17.79
N ARG A 92 -2.01 0.00 16.98
CA ARG A 92 -3.34 -0.51 17.27
C ARG A 92 -3.51 -1.88 16.65
N ALA A 93 -4.02 -2.83 17.43
CA ALA A 93 -4.26 -4.19 16.92
C ALA A 93 -5.25 -4.18 15.77
N GLU A 94 -6.27 -3.34 15.84
CA GLU A 94 -7.28 -3.21 14.78
C GLU A 94 -6.68 -2.73 13.46
N ASP A 95 -5.67 -1.87 13.52
CA ASP A 95 -4.98 -1.40 12.30
C ASP A 95 -4.17 -2.53 11.68
N ARG A 96 -3.53 -3.36 12.50
CA ARG A 96 -2.82 -4.54 12.01
C ARG A 96 -3.77 -5.53 11.33
N VAL A 97 -4.93 -5.75 11.95
CA VAL A 97 -5.94 -6.62 11.37
C VAL A 97 -6.42 -6.07 10.03
N ARG A 98 -6.70 -4.78 9.94
CA ARG A 98 -7.12 -4.15 8.70
C ARG A 98 -6.07 -4.28 7.62
N PHE A 99 -4.81 -4.07 7.98
CA PHE A 99 -3.69 -4.20 7.04
C PHE A 99 -3.62 -5.61 6.46
N ILE A 100 -3.66 -6.63 7.33
CA ILE A 100 -3.60 -8.03 6.91
C ILE A 100 -4.83 -8.41 6.09
N GLU A 101 -6.02 -8.09 6.57
CA GLU A 101 -7.27 -8.47 5.90
C GLU A 101 -7.40 -7.80 4.54
N SER A 102 -6.99 -6.54 4.42
CA SER A 102 -7.06 -5.84 3.13
C SER A 102 -6.16 -6.49 2.10
N LEU A 103 -4.95 -6.89 2.48
CA LEU A 103 -4.03 -7.56 1.57
C LEU A 103 -4.50 -8.97 1.22
N ARG A 104 -5.12 -9.67 2.19
CA ARG A 104 -5.75 -10.97 1.92
C ARG A 104 -6.86 -10.81 0.89
N LYS A 105 -7.70 -9.82 1.08
CA LYS A 105 -8.82 -9.53 0.18
C LYS A 105 -8.33 -9.18 -1.22
N ALA A 106 -7.20 -8.50 -1.32
CA ALA A 106 -6.60 -8.13 -2.61
C ALA A 106 -5.95 -9.32 -3.32
N GLY A 107 -5.75 -10.45 -2.62
CA GLY A 107 -5.24 -11.66 -3.23
C GLY A 107 -3.88 -12.13 -2.78
N LEU A 108 -3.31 -11.55 -1.72
CA LEU A 108 -2.02 -12.02 -1.20
C LEU A 108 -2.21 -13.42 -0.60
N PRO A 109 -1.41 -14.42 -1.00
CA PRO A 109 -1.53 -15.77 -0.45
C PRO A 109 -1.05 -15.88 0.99
N GLU A 110 -1.50 -16.93 1.67
CA GLU A 110 -1.14 -17.21 3.06
C GLU A 110 0.35 -17.34 3.33
#